data_a4370e16ff7db6a4a7adf2bdceb8d2c3
#
_entry.id   a4370e16ff7db6a4a7adf2bdceb8d2c3
#
_cell.length_a   1.000
_cell.length_b   1.000
_cell.length_c   1.000
_cell.angle_alpha   90.00
_cell.angle_beta   90.00
_cell.angle_gamma   90.00
#
_symmetry.space_group_name_H-M   'P 1'
#
loop_
_entity.id
_entity.type
_entity.pdbx_description
1 polymer ?
#
loop_
_entity_poly.entity_id
_entity_poly.type
_entity_poly.pdbx_seq_one_letter_code
_entity_poly.pdbx_strand_id
1 'polypeptide(L)'
;DGIHGIWFDYNKAYEILKHFAGIITPDFSLFSDFPLPLKWWNIYRMRAFGFWCTTLGINVINNVRWNNDTLDICYQGIPKNGIVAIGAVASRLKYLKNRGDFEQYFINMIEELQPHTIIIYGSTNYACFKNLWTSGIKIVSFPSRRNKKKADAGDAQ
;
A
#
# COMPACT_ATOMS: atom_id res chain seq x y z
N ASP A 1 0.57 -17.56 -9.50
CA ASP A 1 0.44 -16.50 -8.47
C ASP A 1 0.53 -15.13 -9.13
N GLY A 2 -0.59 -14.37 -9.13
CA GLY A 2 -0.77 -13.17 -9.96
C GLY A 2 0.33 -12.10 -9.83
N ILE A 3 0.76 -11.73 -8.61
CA ILE A 3 1.79 -10.70 -8.39
C ILE A 3 3.16 -11.15 -8.89
N HIS A 4 3.53 -12.39 -8.69
CA HIS A 4 4.80 -12.92 -9.19
C HIS A 4 4.80 -13.03 -10.71
N GLY A 5 3.69 -13.44 -11.32
CA GLY A 5 3.55 -13.49 -12.77
C GLY A 5 3.73 -12.14 -13.45
N ILE A 6 3.19 -11.07 -12.89
CA ILE A 6 3.35 -9.69 -13.38
C ILE A 6 4.83 -9.26 -13.36
N TRP A 7 5.59 -9.67 -12.35
CA TRP A 7 7.01 -9.34 -12.26
C TRP A 7 7.88 -10.07 -13.28
N PHE A 8 7.53 -11.29 -13.66
CA PHE A 8 8.32 -12.12 -14.58
C PHE A 8 7.96 -11.93 -16.05
N ASP A 9 6.79 -11.38 -16.36
CA ASP A 9 6.31 -11.17 -17.72
C ASP A 9 5.73 -9.77 -17.89
N TYR A 10 6.59 -8.81 -18.17
CA TYR A 10 6.22 -7.41 -18.37
C TYR A 10 5.34 -7.19 -19.59
N ASN A 11 5.49 -7.96 -20.66
CA ASN A 11 4.66 -7.84 -21.84
C ASN A 11 3.20 -8.20 -21.52
N LYS A 12 3.01 -9.33 -20.84
CA LYS A 12 1.69 -9.75 -20.37
C LYS A 12 1.11 -8.77 -19.36
N ALA A 13 1.95 -8.24 -18.46
CA ALA A 13 1.53 -7.22 -17.51
C ALA A 13 1.02 -5.97 -18.24
N TYR A 14 1.75 -5.48 -19.24
CA TYR A 14 1.35 -4.31 -20.02
C TYR A 14 0.01 -4.52 -20.74
N GLU A 15 -0.18 -5.66 -21.39
CA GLU A 15 -1.44 -5.99 -22.08
C GLU A 15 -2.66 -5.94 -21.15
N ILE A 16 -2.49 -6.24 -19.87
CA ILE A 16 -3.53 -6.12 -18.86
C ILE A 16 -3.68 -4.67 -18.40
N LEU A 17 -2.56 -4.04 -18.03
CA LEU A 17 -2.55 -2.75 -17.34
C LEU A 17 -2.97 -1.57 -18.21
N LYS A 18 -2.72 -1.62 -19.53
CA LYS A 18 -3.12 -0.57 -20.48
C LYS A 18 -4.63 -0.29 -20.53
N HIS A 19 -5.44 -1.19 -19.98
CA HIS A 19 -6.90 -1.02 -19.91
C HIS A 19 -7.37 -0.31 -18.64
N PHE A 20 -6.47 0.04 -17.71
CA PHE A 20 -6.79 0.72 -16.48
C PHE A 20 -6.34 2.17 -16.50
N ALA A 21 -7.07 3.05 -15.81
CA ALA A 21 -6.70 4.47 -15.67
C ALA A 21 -5.40 4.68 -14.88
N GLY A 22 -4.98 3.68 -14.12
CA GLY A 22 -3.75 3.68 -13.32
C GLY A 22 -3.67 2.44 -12.44
N ILE A 23 -2.58 2.33 -11.70
CA ILE A 23 -2.31 1.20 -10.82
C ILE A 23 -1.87 1.66 -9.43
N ILE A 24 -2.08 0.81 -8.45
CA ILE A 24 -1.32 0.82 -7.21
C ILE A 24 -0.19 -0.21 -7.36
N THR A 25 1.05 0.16 -7.03
CA THR A 25 2.19 -0.77 -7.17
C THR A 25 1.95 -2.08 -6.41
N PRO A 26 2.45 -3.22 -6.91
CA PRO A 26 2.24 -4.52 -6.29
C PRO A 26 2.62 -4.55 -4.80
N ASP A 27 1.88 -5.28 -4.00
CA ASP A 27 2.11 -5.42 -2.56
C ASP A 27 2.97 -6.66 -2.27
N PHE A 28 4.29 -6.55 -2.48
CA PHE A 28 5.22 -7.61 -2.09
C PHE A 28 5.40 -7.63 -0.58
N SER A 29 5.27 -8.80 0.02
CA SER A 29 5.26 -8.96 1.48
C SER A 29 6.59 -8.61 2.15
N LEU A 30 6.51 -7.92 3.30
CA LEU A 30 7.62 -7.64 4.20
C LEU A 30 7.34 -8.30 5.56
N PHE A 31 7.30 -9.65 5.58
CA PHE A 31 7.08 -10.36 6.84
C PHE A 31 8.28 -10.19 7.79
N SER A 32 8.00 -10.15 9.09
CA SER A 32 9.03 -9.94 10.12
C SER A 32 10.13 -11.01 10.11
N ASP A 33 9.76 -12.24 9.77
CA ASP A 33 10.65 -13.41 9.68
C ASP A 33 11.42 -13.53 8.37
N PHE A 34 11.17 -12.63 7.40
CA PHE A 34 11.96 -12.61 6.17
C PHE A 34 13.37 -12.07 6.43
N PRO A 35 14.41 -12.66 5.82
CA PRO A 35 15.75 -12.09 5.86
C PRO A 35 15.78 -10.71 5.21
N LEU A 36 16.59 -9.80 5.76
CA LEU A 36 16.66 -8.40 5.33
C LEU A 36 16.90 -8.22 3.82
N PRO A 37 17.78 -8.99 3.14
CA PRO A 37 17.96 -8.87 1.70
C PRO A 37 16.68 -9.16 0.90
N LEU A 38 15.83 -10.07 1.36
CA LEU A 38 14.57 -10.38 0.72
C LEU A 38 13.56 -9.23 0.89
N LYS A 39 13.56 -8.56 2.04
CA LYS A 39 12.73 -7.36 2.28
C LYS A 39 13.17 -6.23 1.36
N TRP A 40 14.46 -5.97 1.24
CA TRP A 40 15.01 -4.98 0.32
C TRP A 40 14.68 -5.28 -1.14
N TRP A 41 14.81 -6.53 -1.54
CA TRP A 41 14.42 -6.99 -2.87
C TRP A 41 12.92 -6.75 -3.14
N ASN A 42 12.06 -6.97 -2.16
CA ASN A 42 10.62 -6.74 -2.29
C ASN A 42 10.30 -5.23 -2.42
N ILE A 43 10.98 -4.37 -1.66
CA ILE A 43 10.86 -2.92 -1.79
C ILE A 43 11.35 -2.48 -3.17
N TYR A 44 12.52 -2.93 -3.60
CA TYR A 44 13.05 -2.65 -4.94
C TYR A 44 12.04 -3.03 -6.03
N ARG A 45 11.48 -4.24 -5.98
CA ARG A 45 10.50 -4.69 -6.99
C ARG A 45 9.27 -3.79 -7.06
N MET A 46 8.74 -3.34 -5.94
CA MET A 46 7.61 -2.41 -5.91
C MET A 46 7.95 -1.12 -6.66
N ARG A 47 9.13 -0.56 -6.43
CA ARG A 47 9.59 0.70 -7.05
C ARG A 47 9.92 0.52 -8.51
N ALA A 48 10.67 -0.52 -8.86
CA ALA A 48 11.05 -0.83 -10.23
C ALA A 48 9.82 -1.05 -11.13
N PHE A 49 8.81 -1.78 -10.63
CA PHE A 49 7.58 -2.01 -11.37
C PHE A 49 6.78 -0.70 -11.55
N GLY A 50 6.67 0.11 -10.51
CA GLY A 50 6.02 1.42 -10.60
C GLY A 50 6.73 2.35 -11.61
N PHE A 51 8.06 2.42 -11.53
CA PHE A 51 8.86 3.20 -12.47
C PHE A 51 8.64 2.74 -13.93
N TRP A 52 8.72 1.44 -14.17
CA TRP A 52 8.43 0.88 -15.49
C TRP A 52 7.04 1.25 -16.00
N CYS A 53 5.99 1.13 -15.18
CA CYS A 53 4.64 1.56 -15.55
C CYS A 53 4.58 3.05 -15.92
N THR A 54 5.28 3.89 -15.17
CA THR A 54 5.36 5.34 -15.46
C THR A 54 5.99 5.62 -16.81
N THR A 55 7.04 4.87 -17.22
CA THR A 55 7.66 5.02 -18.53
C THR A 55 6.73 4.66 -19.70
N LEU A 56 5.68 3.90 -19.41
CA LEU A 56 4.62 3.53 -20.38
C LEU A 56 3.41 4.48 -20.33
N GLY A 57 3.48 5.57 -19.58
CA GLY A 57 2.39 6.52 -19.43
C GLY A 57 1.24 6.05 -18.53
N ILE A 58 1.42 4.98 -17.77
CA ILE A 58 0.43 4.48 -16.83
C ILE A 58 0.54 5.29 -15.53
N ASN A 59 -0.56 5.83 -15.03
CA ASN A 59 -0.59 6.50 -13.73
C ASN A 59 -0.28 5.51 -12.60
N VAL A 60 0.64 5.89 -11.71
CA VAL A 60 1.10 5.03 -10.63
C VAL A 60 0.88 5.68 -9.27
N ILE A 61 0.25 4.94 -8.37
CA ILE A 61 0.18 5.24 -6.95
C ILE A 61 1.07 4.23 -6.22
N ASN A 62 2.03 4.73 -5.44
CA ASN A 62 2.93 3.86 -4.71
C ASN A 62 2.23 3.24 -3.50
N ASN A 63 2.28 1.91 -3.43
CA ASN A 63 1.96 1.19 -2.20
C ASN A 63 3.12 1.31 -1.23
N VAL A 64 2.84 1.78 -0.02
CA VAL A 64 3.84 1.93 1.04
C VAL A 64 3.75 0.75 1.99
N ARG A 65 4.86 0.03 2.10
CA ARG A 65 5.04 -1.08 3.04
C ARG A 65 6.28 -0.82 3.87
N TRP A 66 6.19 -1.12 5.13
CA TRP A 66 7.28 -1.00 6.08
C TRP A 66 7.41 -2.22 6.98
N ASN A 67 8.57 -2.34 7.57
CA ASN A 67 8.90 -3.25 8.65
C ASN A 67 9.96 -2.54 9.51
N ASN A 68 10.15 -2.96 10.76
CA ASN A 68 11.08 -2.33 11.70
C ASN A 68 12.49 -2.15 11.14
N ASP A 69 12.94 -3.12 10.37
CA ASP A 69 14.29 -3.17 9.80
C ASP A 69 14.39 -2.67 8.35
N THR A 70 13.37 -1.95 7.87
CA THR A 70 13.35 -1.40 6.50
C THR A 70 12.97 0.09 6.46
N LEU A 71 12.89 0.77 7.59
CA LEU A 71 12.44 2.17 7.65
C LEU A 71 13.37 3.12 6.90
N ASP A 72 14.65 2.80 6.81
CA ASP A 72 15.68 3.55 6.09
C ASP A 72 15.49 3.55 4.56
N ILE A 73 14.83 2.51 4.02
CA ILE A 73 14.68 2.33 2.58
C ILE A 73 13.23 2.28 2.08
N CYS A 74 12.25 2.03 2.95
CA CYS A 74 10.88 1.75 2.52
C CYS A 74 10.19 2.95 1.84
N TYR A 75 10.66 4.15 2.05
CA TYR A 75 10.13 5.38 1.43
C TYR A 75 10.92 5.84 0.21
N GLN A 76 12.10 5.25 -0.05
CA GLN A 76 12.93 5.63 -1.18
C GLN A 76 12.20 5.41 -2.51
N GLY A 77 12.38 6.36 -3.43
CA GLY A 77 11.76 6.33 -4.74
C GLY A 77 10.25 6.64 -4.76
N ILE A 78 9.65 7.04 -3.63
CA ILE A 78 8.28 7.54 -3.57
C ILE A 78 8.31 9.08 -3.62
N PRO A 79 7.57 9.71 -4.56
CA PRO A 79 7.47 11.18 -4.59
C PRO A 79 6.83 11.75 -3.33
N LYS A 80 7.40 12.82 -2.79
CA LYS A 80 6.78 13.59 -1.69
C LYS A 80 5.59 14.39 -2.19
N ASN A 81 4.70 14.77 -1.29
CA ASN A 81 3.49 15.57 -1.55
C ASN A 81 2.54 14.92 -2.58
N GLY A 82 2.57 13.60 -2.72
CA GLY A 82 1.78 12.85 -3.68
C GLY A 82 0.60 12.08 -3.05
N ILE A 83 0.13 11.10 -3.80
CA ILE A 83 -0.85 10.12 -3.37
C ILE A 83 -0.12 8.82 -3.05
N VAL A 84 -0.41 8.22 -1.90
CA VAL A 84 0.13 6.91 -1.50
C VAL A 84 -0.99 5.94 -1.15
N ALA A 85 -0.71 4.66 -1.24
CA ALA A 85 -1.63 3.61 -0.82
C ALA A 85 -1.03 2.76 0.30
N ILE A 86 -1.87 2.30 1.23
CA ILE A 86 -1.48 1.38 2.31
C ILE A 86 -2.52 0.28 2.51
N GLY A 87 -2.08 -0.90 2.94
CA GLY A 87 -2.93 -2.05 3.24
C GLY A 87 -3.18 -2.22 4.74
N ALA A 88 -4.30 -1.72 5.27
CA ALA A 88 -4.68 -1.93 6.66
C ALA A 88 -5.04 -3.40 6.99
N VAL A 89 -5.48 -4.17 5.99
CA VAL A 89 -5.79 -5.61 6.15
C VAL A 89 -4.53 -6.41 6.44
N ALA A 90 -3.48 -6.20 5.67
CA ALA A 90 -2.21 -6.92 5.80
C ALA A 90 -1.50 -6.59 7.12
N SER A 91 -1.69 -5.38 7.64
CA SER A 91 -1.13 -4.93 8.92
C SER A 91 -1.79 -5.55 10.14
N ARG A 92 -2.86 -6.33 9.95
CA ARG A 92 -3.58 -7.04 11.02
C ARG A 92 -3.97 -6.16 12.22
N LEU A 93 -4.40 -4.93 11.98
CA LEU A 93 -4.72 -3.92 13.00
C LEU A 93 -5.89 -4.32 13.94
N LYS A 94 -6.61 -5.38 13.63
CA LYS A 94 -7.59 -5.96 14.56
C LYS A 94 -6.95 -6.44 15.87
N TYR A 95 -5.66 -6.81 15.87
CA TYR A 95 -4.92 -7.21 17.06
C TYR A 95 -4.24 -6.00 17.70
N LEU A 96 -4.47 -5.78 18.99
CA LEU A 96 -3.94 -4.62 19.75
C LEU A 96 -2.42 -4.51 19.65
N LYS A 97 -1.72 -5.66 19.76
CA LYS A 97 -0.25 -5.71 19.71
C LYS A 97 0.37 -5.14 18.42
N ASN A 98 -0.38 -5.07 17.33
CA ASN A 98 0.13 -4.58 16.05
C ASN A 98 -0.15 -3.08 15.86
N ARG A 99 -0.92 -2.44 16.74
CA ARG A 99 -1.37 -1.05 16.53
C ARG A 99 -0.29 -0.03 16.85
N GLY A 100 0.45 -0.23 17.93
CA GLY A 100 1.49 0.70 18.35
C GLY A 100 2.58 0.88 17.29
N ASP A 101 3.18 -0.22 16.85
CA ASP A 101 4.20 -0.20 15.81
C ASP A 101 3.65 0.37 14.49
N PHE A 102 2.43 -0.04 14.11
CA PHE A 102 1.80 0.49 12.90
C PHE A 102 1.58 2.00 13.00
N GLU A 103 1.09 2.51 14.11
CA GLU A 103 0.82 3.93 14.31
C GLU A 103 2.11 4.75 14.23
N GLN A 104 3.17 4.28 14.88
CA GLN A 104 4.48 4.93 14.83
C GLN A 104 5.03 5.02 13.40
N TYR A 105 5.01 3.91 12.66
CA TYR A 105 5.53 3.90 11.28
C TYR A 105 4.62 4.64 10.30
N PHE A 106 3.32 4.69 10.59
CA PHE A 106 2.38 5.47 9.83
C PHE A 106 2.62 6.98 9.99
N ILE A 107 2.94 7.44 11.20
CA ILE A 107 3.35 8.82 11.46
C ILE A 107 4.66 9.13 10.72
N ASN A 108 5.68 8.28 10.83
CA ASN A 108 6.93 8.45 10.10
C ASN A 108 6.71 8.55 8.57
N MET A 109 5.80 7.74 8.03
CA MET A 109 5.45 7.81 6.61
C MET A 109 4.85 9.16 6.24
N ILE A 110 3.99 9.71 7.08
CA ILE A 110 3.38 11.03 6.86
C ILE A 110 4.44 12.13 6.92
N GLU A 111 5.34 12.09 7.88
CA GLU A 111 6.43 13.06 8.04
C GLU A 111 7.40 13.02 6.86
N GLU A 112 7.77 11.82 6.40
CA GLU A 112 8.73 11.64 5.31
C GLU A 112 8.14 11.97 3.94
N LEU A 113 6.93 11.50 3.65
CA LEU A 113 6.34 11.60 2.31
C LEU A 113 5.40 12.81 2.16
N GLN A 114 4.88 13.35 3.26
CA GLN A 114 3.93 14.47 3.28
C GLN A 114 2.77 14.30 2.27
N PRO A 115 2.09 13.15 2.26
CA PRO A 115 1.09 12.87 1.24
C PRO A 115 -0.13 13.78 1.41
N HIS A 116 -0.65 14.33 0.32
CA HIS A 116 -1.93 15.05 0.37
C HIS A 116 -3.14 14.10 0.35
N THR A 117 -2.95 12.86 -0.09
CA THR A 117 -4.01 11.84 -0.14
C THR A 117 -3.43 10.46 0.21
N ILE A 118 -4.14 9.75 1.08
CA ILE A 118 -3.80 8.36 1.44
C ILE A 118 -4.97 7.45 1.06
N ILE A 119 -4.70 6.48 0.20
CA ILE A 119 -5.64 5.40 -0.13
C ILE A 119 -5.44 4.26 0.86
N ILE A 120 -6.51 3.83 1.52
CA ILE A 120 -6.47 2.75 2.52
C ILE A 120 -7.30 1.57 2.04
N TYR A 121 -6.66 0.41 1.85
CA TYR A 121 -7.36 -0.84 1.61
C TYR A 121 -7.62 -1.56 2.92
N GLY A 122 -8.87 -1.54 3.36
CA GLY A 122 -9.34 -2.12 4.62
C GLY A 122 -10.14 -1.14 5.46
N SER A 123 -10.30 -1.46 6.76
CA SER A 123 -11.02 -0.61 7.71
C SER A 123 -10.18 0.59 8.11
N THR A 124 -10.80 1.76 8.16
CA THR A 124 -10.23 3.00 8.73
C THR A 124 -10.70 3.24 10.17
N ASN A 125 -11.37 2.28 10.78
CA ASN A 125 -11.97 2.43 12.11
C ASN A 125 -10.92 2.21 13.24
N TYR A 126 -9.72 2.77 13.08
CA TYR A 126 -8.63 2.75 14.04
C TYR A 126 -8.20 4.18 14.39
N ALA A 127 -7.72 4.40 15.61
CA ALA A 127 -7.38 5.73 16.12
C ALA A 127 -6.38 6.47 15.22
N CYS A 128 -5.34 5.79 14.75
CA CYS A 128 -4.32 6.36 13.86
C CYS A 128 -4.88 7.02 12.59
N PHE A 129 -5.99 6.52 12.06
CA PHE A 129 -6.62 7.12 10.88
C PHE A 129 -7.58 8.27 11.26
N LYS A 130 -8.21 8.22 12.42
CA LYS A 130 -9.15 9.26 12.88
C LYS A 130 -8.44 10.57 13.15
N ASN A 131 -7.24 10.53 13.71
CA ASN A 131 -6.44 11.71 14.01
C ASN A 131 -6.01 12.50 12.76
N LEU A 132 -6.05 11.88 11.57
CA LEU A 132 -5.71 12.56 10.32
C LEU A 132 -6.82 13.42 9.74
N TRP A 133 -8.05 13.28 10.20
CA TRP A 133 -9.19 14.03 9.68
C TRP A 133 -9.07 15.55 9.94
N THR A 134 -8.24 15.92 10.91
CA THR A 134 -7.92 17.32 11.24
C THR A 134 -6.62 17.82 10.60
N SER A 135 -5.85 16.96 9.94
CA SER A 135 -4.51 17.29 9.40
C SER A 135 -4.52 17.86 7.97
N GLY A 136 -5.68 17.93 7.32
CA GLY A 136 -5.79 18.34 5.91
C GLY A 136 -5.44 17.23 4.90
N ILE A 137 -5.04 16.04 5.35
CA ILE A 137 -4.77 14.90 4.48
C ILE A 137 -6.07 14.21 4.09
N LYS A 138 -6.32 14.07 2.79
CA LYS A 138 -7.50 13.36 2.29
C LYS A 138 -7.32 11.85 2.47
N ILE A 139 -8.30 11.20 3.11
CA ILE A 139 -8.35 9.74 3.23
C ILE A 139 -9.42 9.17 2.31
N VAL A 140 -9.03 8.19 1.49
CA VAL A 140 -9.93 7.42 0.62
C VAL A 140 -9.83 5.95 1.00
N SER A 141 -10.91 5.36 1.52
CA SER A 141 -10.90 3.96 1.95
C SER A 141 -11.69 3.06 1.01
N PHE A 142 -11.15 1.87 0.81
CA PHE A 142 -11.81 0.80 0.08
C PHE A 142 -11.97 -0.42 0.99
N PRO A 143 -13.19 -0.96 1.16
CA PRO A 143 -13.42 -2.11 2.01
C PRO A 143 -12.68 -3.34 1.48
N SER A 144 -12.21 -4.19 2.38
CA SER A 144 -11.63 -5.46 1.98
C SER A 144 -12.68 -6.34 1.29
N ARG A 145 -12.25 -7.19 0.37
CA ARG A 145 -13.12 -8.12 -0.37
C ARG A 145 -14.01 -8.95 0.56
N ARG A 146 -13.51 -9.30 1.75
CA ARG A 146 -14.26 -10.04 2.76
C ARG A 146 -15.37 -9.21 3.41
N ASN A 147 -15.15 -7.92 3.62
CA ASN A 147 -16.13 -7.02 4.22
C ASN A 147 -17.19 -6.63 3.20
N LYS A 148 -16.83 -6.50 1.92
CA LYS A 148 -17.78 -6.26 0.82
C LYS A 148 -18.79 -7.40 0.72
N LYS A 149 -18.34 -8.66 0.72
CA LYS A 149 -19.23 -9.83 0.70
C LYS A 149 -20.19 -9.91 1.89
N LYS A 150 -19.82 -9.34 3.05
CA LYS A 150 -20.71 -9.30 4.23
C LYS A 150 -21.77 -8.19 4.10
N ALA A 151 -21.42 -7.05 3.54
CA ALA A 151 -22.36 -5.98 3.27
C ALA A 151 -23.40 -6.44 2.22
N ASP A 152 -22.93 -6.96 1.08
CA ASP A 152 -23.79 -7.46 0.00
C ASP A 152 -24.72 -8.61 0.46
N ALA A 153 -24.32 -9.39 1.48
CA ALA A 153 -25.16 -10.45 2.06
C ALA A 153 -26.13 -9.95 3.14
N GLY A 154 -25.88 -8.79 3.73
CA GLY A 154 -26.76 -8.14 4.72
C GLY A 154 -27.91 -7.36 4.07
N ASP A 155 -27.71 -6.86 2.87
CA ASP A 155 -28.74 -6.13 2.10
C ASP A 155 -29.71 -7.08 1.36
N ALA A 156 -29.51 -8.39 1.48
CA ALA A 156 -30.37 -9.43 0.84
C ALA A 156 -31.36 -10.11 1.82
N GLN A 157 -31.59 -9.55 2.99
CA GLN A 157 -32.61 -9.92 3.96
C GLN A 157 -33.56 -8.74 4.18
#